data_8544a7fe7954d5e3862c16c3ca8ffdff
#
_entry.id   8544a7fe7954d5e3862c16c3ca8ffdff
#
_cell.length_a   1.000
_cell.length_b   1.000
_cell.length_c   1.000
_cell.angle_alpha   90.00
_cell.angle_beta   90.00
_cell.angle_gamma   90.00
#
_symmetry.space_group_name_H-M   'P 1'
#
loop_
_entity.id
_entity.type
_entity.pdbx_description
1 polymer ?
#
loop_
_entity_poly.entity_id
_entity_poly.type
_entity_poly.pdbx_seq_one_letter_code
_entity_poly.pdbx_strand_id
1 'polypeptide(L)'
;NYHQTQAICLEVAAGAELIEAHARFIRALEAKGSLHRSIESLPDDKRLAERAQQQRGLAAPEISVLLAYAKITLKEAILASTLPDSEDVYELLVNYFPAAVLGQCRELLSTHPLKRDIITTQLVNRLVNRMGTIFVMQLGDETGASPAQVAGAWYAASSVLDAEALWHDVESLDLLVDAGSQIALMTGLRVMTAEATRQLLPQHVGGASIARMVADYRAAVVDSMDRIRAGSSGAAVISALIEARAEIVAAFELVNLARACAYPLDQVARALSGLAEHLDLNW
;
A
#
# COMPACT_ATOMS: atom_id res chain seq x y z
N ASN A 1 -0.94 -0.40 -18.22
CA ASN A 1 0.53 -0.24 -18.30
C ASN A 1 1.05 1.02 -17.58
N TYR A 2 0.29 2.14 -17.53
CA TYR A 2 0.70 3.40 -16.90
C TYR A 2 1.19 3.21 -15.46
N HIS A 3 0.38 2.62 -14.56
CA HIS A 3 0.73 2.40 -13.16
C HIS A 3 1.92 1.43 -12.98
N GLN A 4 2.13 0.49 -13.89
CA GLN A 4 3.33 -0.36 -13.87
C GLN A 4 4.58 0.45 -14.16
N THR A 5 4.51 1.35 -15.15
CA THR A 5 5.63 2.25 -15.46
C THR A 5 5.93 3.16 -14.27
N GLN A 6 4.91 3.70 -13.61
CA GLN A 6 5.11 4.47 -12.38
C GLN A 6 5.81 3.66 -11.29
N ALA A 7 5.37 2.42 -11.03
CA ALA A 7 6.01 1.55 -10.04
C ALA A 7 7.50 1.34 -10.34
N ILE A 8 7.84 1.09 -11.61
CA ILE A 8 9.23 0.92 -12.07
C ILE A 8 10.02 2.21 -11.88
N CYS A 9 9.46 3.37 -12.28
CA CYS A 9 10.12 4.66 -12.12
C CYS A 9 10.43 4.98 -10.65
N LEU A 10 9.49 4.69 -9.74
CA LEU A 10 9.68 4.92 -8.31
C LEU A 10 10.80 4.02 -7.73
N GLU A 11 10.90 2.76 -8.14
CA GLU A 11 11.96 1.87 -7.68
C GLU A 11 13.33 2.17 -8.31
N VAL A 12 13.34 2.63 -9.58
CA VAL A 12 14.57 3.15 -10.20
C VAL A 12 15.05 4.39 -9.47
N ALA A 13 14.14 5.30 -9.11
CA ALA A 13 14.48 6.53 -8.40
C ALA A 13 15.01 6.26 -6.98
N ALA A 14 14.46 5.27 -6.27
CA ALA A 14 14.96 4.82 -4.96
C ALA A 14 16.36 4.20 -5.05
N GLY A 15 16.75 3.65 -6.19
CA GLY A 15 18.11 3.24 -6.50
C GLY A 15 18.72 2.27 -5.49
N ALA A 16 19.84 2.68 -4.89
CA ALA A 16 20.61 1.83 -3.96
C ALA A 16 19.87 1.49 -2.66
N GLU A 17 18.89 2.29 -2.25
CA GLU A 17 18.12 2.04 -1.01
C GLU A 17 17.38 0.70 -1.07
N LEU A 18 16.97 0.25 -2.27
CA LEU A 18 16.22 -0.98 -2.44
C LEU A 18 17.08 -2.18 -2.85
N ILE A 19 18.38 -2.03 -3.15
CA ILE A 19 19.21 -3.08 -3.75
C ILE A 19 19.28 -4.35 -2.89
N GLU A 20 19.44 -4.19 -1.56
CA GLU A 20 19.48 -5.33 -0.64
C GLU A 20 18.13 -6.04 -0.51
N ALA A 21 17.04 -5.28 -0.52
CA ALA A 21 15.70 -5.86 -0.48
C ALA A 21 15.37 -6.60 -1.78
N HIS A 22 15.75 -6.04 -2.93
CA HIS A 22 15.64 -6.73 -4.22
C HIS A 22 16.50 -8.01 -4.25
N ALA A 23 17.73 -7.95 -3.75
CA ALA A 23 18.61 -9.13 -3.66
C ALA A 23 18.00 -10.24 -2.79
N ARG A 24 17.41 -9.88 -1.64
CA ARG A 24 16.68 -10.85 -0.79
C ARG A 24 15.48 -11.45 -1.50
N PHE A 25 14.71 -10.62 -2.22
CA PHE A 25 13.55 -11.09 -2.98
C PHE A 25 13.96 -12.07 -4.08
N ILE A 26 15.00 -11.76 -4.86
CA ILE A 26 15.55 -12.65 -5.88
C ILE A 26 15.95 -13.99 -5.25
N ARG A 27 16.73 -13.97 -4.16
CA ARG A 27 17.15 -15.20 -3.47
C ARG A 27 15.96 -16.02 -2.94
N ALA A 28 14.93 -15.36 -2.41
CA ALA A 28 13.71 -16.03 -1.94
C ALA A 28 12.96 -16.72 -3.09
N LEU A 29 12.88 -16.10 -4.27
CA LEU A 29 12.26 -16.68 -5.47
C LEU A 29 13.08 -17.87 -6.01
N GLU A 30 14.41 -17.77 -6.01
CA GLU A 30 15.29 -18.88 -6.41
C GLU A 30 15.19 -20.06 -5.46
N ALA A 31 15.16 -19.81 -4.15
CA ALA A 31 15.03 -20.86 -3.12
C ALA A 31 13.70 -21.63 -3.26
N LYS A 32 12.66 -20.98 -3.75
CA LYS A 32 11.36 -21.62 -4.08
C LYS A 32 11.36 -22.34 -5.44
N GLY A 33 12.41 -22.20 -6.24
CA GLY A 33 12.45 -22.71 -7.60
C GLY A 33 11.54 -21.95 -8.59
N SER A 34 11.05 -20.78 -8.19
CA SER A 34 10.14 -19.97 -9.03
C SER A 34 10.87 -19.11 -10.05
N LEU A 35 12.15 -18.81 -9.82
CA LEU A 35 12.97 -17.92 -10.64
C LEU A 35 14.33 -18.54 -10.93
N HIS A 36 14.81 -18.32 -12.16
CA HIS A 36 16.17 -18.65 -12.61
C HIS A 36 16.85 -17.38 -13.15
N ARG A 37 17.78 -16.80 -12.37
CA ARG A 37 18.45 -15.52 -12.74
C ARG A 37 19.03 -15.49 -14.15
N SER A 38 19.66 -16.60 -14.58
CA SER A 38 20.30 -16.67 -15.90
C SER A 38 19.29 -16.60 -17.05
N ILE A 39 18.07 -17.13 -16.84
CA ILE A 39 16.98 -17.07 -17.83
C ILE A 39 16.40 -15.64 -17.87
N GLU A 40 16.19 -15.05 -16.71
CA GLU A 40 15.59 -13.72 -16.55
C GLU A 40 16.59 -12.57 -16.73
N SER A 41 17.85 -12.88 -17.00
CA SER A 41 18.93 -11.89 -17.16
C SER A 41 19.09 -10.96 -15.95
N LEU A 42 18.82 -11.48 -14.75
CA LEU A 42 19.01 -10.75 -13.49
C LEU A 42 20.48 -10.84 -13.03
N PRO A 43 21.00 -9.81 -12.34
CA PRO A 43 22.37 -9.78 -11.85
C PRO A 43 22.61 -10.84 -10.76
N ASP A 44 23.80 -11.42 -10.78
CA ASP A 44 24.28 -12.28 -9.68
C ASP A 44 24.59 -11.47 -8.41
N ASP A 45 24.84 -12.17 -7.28
CA ASP A 45 25.08 -11.50 -5.99
C ASP A 45 26.35 -10.63 -6.02
N LYS A 46 27.37 -10.99 -6.80
CA LYS A 46 28.58 -10.19 -6.98
C LYS A 46 28.27 -8.85 -7.63
N ARG A 47 27.53 -8.87 -8.74
CA ARG A 47 27.09 -7.65 -9.43
C ARG A 47 26.16 -6.79 -8.57
N LEU A 48 25.29 -7.41 -7.78
CA LEU A 48 24.42 -6.68 -6.84
C LEU A 48 25.27 -5.97 -5.77
N ALA A 49 26.27 -6.65 -5.19
CA ALA A 49 27.19 -6.05 -4.23
C ALA A 49 28.03 -4.91 -4.84
N GLU A 50 28.55 -5.08 -6.07
CA GLU A 50 29.25 -4.03 -6.80
C GLU A 50 28.36 -2.80 -7.04
N ARG A 51 27.09 -2.99 -7.42
CA ARG A 51 26.13 -1.89 -7.59
C ARG A 51 25.83 -1.19 -6.27
N ALA A 52 25.65 -1.93 -5.18
CA ALA A 52 25.44 -1.36 -3.85
C ALA A 52 26.61 -0.44 -3.44
N GLN A 53 27.87 -0.87 -3.66
CA GLN A 53 29.05 -0.05 -3.41
C GLN A 53 29.10 1.22 -4.28
N GLN A 54 28.57 1.14 -5.52
CA GLN A 54 28.47 2.26 -6.45
C GLN A 54 27.24 3.15 -6.23
N GLN A 55 26.47 2.91 -5.16
CA GLN A 55 25.20 3.59 -4.89
C GLN A 55 24.20 3.49 -6.06
N ARG A 56 24.10 2.29 -6.67
CA ARG A 56 23.22 2.01 -7.81
C ARG A 56 22.25 0.89 -7.47
N GLY A 57 21.01 1.03 -7.93
CA GLY A 57 19.97 0.01 -7.81
C GLY A 57 19.89 -0.92 -9.04
N LEU A 58 18.76 -1.61 -9.13
CA LEU A 58 18.40 -2.37 -10.32
C LEU A 58 18.00 -1.44 -11.47
N ALA A 59 18.21 -1.90 -12.70
CA ALA A 59 17.73 -1.22 -13.89
C ALA A 59 16.24 -1.49 -14.14
N ALA A 60 15.57 -0.61 -14.89
CA ALA A 60 14.15 -0.73 -15.19
C ALA A 60 13.72 -2.11 -15.76
N PRO A 61 14.46 -2.75 -16.69
CA PRO A 61 14.12 -4.10 -17.14
C PRO A 61 14.17 -5.15 -16.02
N GLU A 62 15.17 -5.07 -15.13
CA GLU A 62 15.33 -5.99 -14.00
C GLU A 62 14.18 -5.82 -12.98
N ILE A 63 13.80 -4.57 -12.68
CA ILE A 63 12.64 -4.25 -11.84
C ILE A 63 11.34 -4.76 -12.49
N SER A 64 11.22 -4.67 -13.82
CA SER A 64 10.05 -5.18 -14.54
C SER A 64 9.88 -6.68 -14.37
N VAL A 65 10.97 -7.45 -14.36
CA VAL A 65 10.97 -8.88 -14.04
C VAL A 65 10.49 -9.10 -12.61
N LEU A 66 11.08 -8.40 -11.63
CA LEU A 66 10.67 -8.53 -10.22
C LEU A 66 9.22 -8.13 -10.00
N LEU A 67 8.72 -7.12 -10.72
CA LEU A 67 7.32 -6.70 -10.66
C LEU A 67 6.38 -7.84 -11.12
N ALA A 68 6.75 -8.57 -12.17
CA ALA A 68 5.98 -9.71 -12.63
C ALA A 68 5.97 -10.84 -11.58
N TYR A 69 7.12 -11.19 -11.02
CA TYR A 69 7.22 -12.22 -9.98
C TYR A 69 6.52 -11.83 -8.68
N ALA A 70 6.59 -10.56 -8.27
CA ALA A 70 5.83 -10.07 -7.13
C ALA A 70 4.32 -10.26 -7.32
N LYS A 71 3.82 -9.99 -8.53
CA LYS A 71 2.40 -10.22 -8.86
C LYS A 71 2.03 -11.69 -8.88
N ILE A 72 2.86 -12.54 -9.48
CA ILE A 72 2.62 -13.99 -9.58
C ILE A 72 2.56 -14.59 -8.18
N THR A 73 3.58 -14.38 -7.36
CA THR A 73 3.67 -14.97 -6.02
C THR A 73 2.60 -14.46 -5.08
N LEU A 74 2.27 -13.18 -5.16
CA LEU A 74 1.17 -12.60 -4.36
C LEU A 74 -0.19 -13.13 -4.81
N LYS A 75 -0.40 -13.28 -6.13
CA LYS A 75 -1.64 -13.86 -6.67
C LYS A 75 -1.85 -15.29 -6.15
N GLU A 76 -0.81 -16.12 -6.21
CA GLU A 76 -0.85 -17.49 -5.70
C GLU A 76 -1.19 -17.52 -4.21
N ALA A 77 -0.54 -16.69 -3.40
CA ALA A 77 -0.77 -16.62 -1.97
C ALA A 77 -2.20 -16.15 -1.61
N ILE A 78 -2.74 -15.18 -2.33
CA ILE A 78 -4.10 -14.69 -2.11
C ILE A 78 -5.13 -15.73 -2.56
N LEU A 79 -4.95 -16.38 -3.71
CA LEU A 79 -5.85 -17.45 -4.18
C LEU A 79 -5.87 -18.65 -3.24
N ALA A 80 -4.77 -18.94 -2.54
CA ALA A 80 -4.71 -19.98 -1.52
C ALA A 80 -5.37 -19.59 -0.17
N SER A 81 -5.77 -18.32 -0.01
CA SER A 81 -6.42 -17.80 1.20
C SER A 81 -7.93 -17.65 1.02
N THR A 82 -8.61 -17.23 2.10
CA THR A 82 -10.04 -16.89 2.07
C THR A 82 -10.33 -15.44 1.69
N LEU A 83 -9.30 -14.61 1.50
CA LEU A 83 -9.48 -13.18 1.22
C LEU A 83 -10.34 -12.90 -0.04
N PRO A 84 -10.19 -13.61 -1.17
CA PRO A 84 -11.04 -13.38 -2.35
C PRO A 84 -12.52 -13.73 -2.16
N ASP A 85 -12.85 -14.47 -1.09
CA ASP A 85 -14.23 -14.86 -0.77
C ASP A 85 -14.91 -13.86 0.16
N SER A 86 -14.15 -12.91 0.74
CA SER A 86 -14.69 -11.89 1.61
C SER A 86 -15.54 -10.88 0.85
N GLU A 87 -16.70 -10.53 1.43
CA GLU A 87 -17.54 -9.45 0.91
C GLU A 87 -16.82 -8.08 0.93
N ASP A 88 -15.84 -7.92 1.80
CA ASP A 88 -15.05 -6.69 1.94
C ASP A 88 -14.28 -6.30 0.66
N VAL A 89 -13.94 -7.28 -0.18
CA VAL A 89 -13.20 -7.08 -1.45
C VAL A 89 -14.09 -7.23 -2.69
N TYR A 90 -15.39 -7.43 -2.50
CA TYR A 90 -16.34 -7.69 -3.61
C TYR A 90 -16.42 -6.52 -4.59
N GLU A 91 -16.25 -5.30 -4.12
CA GLU A 91 -16.20 -4.10 -4.98
C GLU A 91 -15.12 -4.18 -6.07
N LEU A 92 -14.03 -4.94 -5.86
CA LEU A 92 -13.02 -5.18 -6.89
C LEU A 92 -13.58 -5.94 -8.09
N LEU A 93 -14.53 -6.85 -7.85
CA LEU A 93 -15.24 -7.56 -8.93
C LEU A 93 -16.22 -6.62 -9.65
N VAL A 94 -16.98 -5.84 -8.89
CA VAL A 94 -17.96 -4.89 -9.47
C VAL A 94 -17.23 -3.88 -10.36
N ASN A 95 -16.16 -3.30 -9.89
CA ASN A 95 -15.39 -2.27 -10.60
C ASN A 95 -14.56 -2.82 -11.80
N TYR A 96 -14.48 -4.14 -11.96
CA TYR A 96 -13.86 -4.75 -13.13
C TYR A 96 -14.73 -4.66 -14.38
N PHE A 97 -16.05 -4.70 -14.23
CA PHE A 97 -16.98 -4.72 -15.34
C PHE A 97 -17.45 -3.30 -15.71
N PRO A 98 -17.61 -3.00 -17.01
CA PRO A 98 -18.20 -1.74 -17.46
C PRO A 98 -19.61 -1.53 -16.90
N ALA A 99 -19.97 -0.27 -16.59
CA ALA A 99 -21.28 0.07 -16.04
C ALA A 99 -22.46 -0.44 -16.88
N ALA A 100 -22.32 -0.46 -18.21
CA ALA A 100 -23.35 -0.99 -19.12
C ALA A 100 -23.64 -2.48 -18.91
N VAL A 101 -22.61 -3.27 -18.55
CA VAL A 101 -22.76 -4.72 -18.23
C VAL A 101 -23.39 -4.88 -16.84
N LEU A 102 -22.97 -4.07 -15.88
CA LEU A 102 -23.48 -4.13 -14.50
C LEU A 102 -25.00 -3.89 -14.42
N GLY A 103 -25.53 -3.00 -15.24
CA GLY A 103 -26.98 -2.73 -15.30
C GLY A 103 -27.83 -3.95 -15.64
N GLN A 104 -27.26 -4.94 -16.33
CA GLN A 104 -27.98 -6.13 -16.78
C GLN A 104 -27.62 -7.42 -16.01
N CYS A 105 -26.41 -7.51 -15.48
CA CYS A 105 -25.84 -8.77 -15.00
C CYS A 105 -25.30 -8.70 -13.55
N ARG A 106 -25.58 -7.65 -12.79
CA ARG A 106 -25.03 -7.45 -11.44
C ARG A 106 -25.30 -8.65 -10.51
N GLU A 107 -26.49 -9.23 -10.60
CA GLU A 107 -26.88 -10.38 -9.77
C GLU A 107 -26.06 -11.65 -10.08
N LEU A 108 -25.55 -11.78 -11.31
CA LEU A 108 -24.76 -12.93 -11.74
C LEU A 108 -23.30 -12.87 -11.28
N LEU A 109 -22.83 -11.70 -10.82
CA LEU A 109 -21.44 -11.53 -10.40
C LEU A 109 -21.08 -12.39 -9.19
N SER A 110 -21.99 -12.59 -8.25
CA SER A 110 -21.78 -13.41 -7.06
C SER A 110 -21.44 -14.87 -7.38
N THR A 111 -22.00 -15.39 -8.50
CA THR A 111 -21.80 -16.75 -8.98
C THR A 111 -20.82 -16.85 -10.15
N HIS A 112 -20.12 -15.75 -10.48
CA HIS A 112 -19.21 -15.73 -11.62
C HIS A 112 -18.07 -16.74 -11.44
N PRO A 113 -17.78 -17.64 -12.38
CA PRO A 113 -16.79 -18.72 -12.20
C PRO A 113 -15.38 -18.22 -11.96
N LEU A 114 -15.02 -17.04 -12.48
CA LEU A 114 -13.71 -16.40 -12.27
C LEU A 114 -13.73 -15.32 -11.17
N LYS A 115 -14.77 -15.28 -10.31
CA LYS A 115 -14.89 -14.26 -9.24
C LYS A 115 -13.59 -14.12 -8.46
N ARG A 116 -13.05 -15.22 -7.94
CA ARG A 116 -11.81 -15.25 -7.14
C ARG A 116 -10.60 -14.73 -7.92
N ASP A 117 -10.46 -15.17 -9.18
CA ASP A 117 -9.34 -14.76 -10.04
C ASP A 117 -9.39 -13.28 -10.38
N ILE A 118 -10.58 -12.73 -10.67
CA ILE A 118 -10.74 -11.30 -10.99
C ILE A 118 -10.44 -10.46 -9.75
N ILE A 119 -11.04 -10.76 -8.60
CA ILE A 119 -10.79 -10.05 -7.34
C ILE A 119 -9.30 -10.06 -7.02
N THR A 120 -8.68 -11.23 -7.04
CA THR A 120 -7.25 -11.38 -6.73
C THR A 120 -6.38 -10.59 -7.70
N THR A 121 -6.67 -10.67 -9.01
CA THR A 121 -5.89 -9.95 -10.02
C THR A 121 -6.01 -8.43 -9.86
N GLN A 122 -7.22 -7.92 -9.54
CA GLN A 122 -7.43 -6.49 -9.28
C GLN A 122 -6.67 -6.04 -8.02
N LEU A 123 -6.78 -6.80 -6.93
CA LEU A 123 -6.10 -6.49 -5.67
C LEU A 123 -4.58 -6.49 -5.84
N VAL A 124 -4.03 -7.54 -6.45
CA VAL A 124 -2.59 -7.68 -6.70
C VAL A 124 -2.07 -6.55 -7.59
N ASN A 125 -2.77 -6.24 -8.68
CA ASN A 125 -2.34 -5.17 -9.56
C ASN A 125 -2.33 -3.81 -8.85
N ARG A 126 -3.38 -3.49 -8.09
CA ARG A 126 -3.43 -2.24 -7.32
C ARG A 126 -2.29 -2.19 -6.29
N LEU A 127 -2.15 -3.22 -5.46
CA LEU A 127 -1.13 -3.26 -4.42
C LEU A 127 0.27 -3.14 -5.00
N VAL A 128 0.65 -4.02 -5.94
CA VAL A 128 2.03 -4.06 -6.44
C VAL A 128 2.36 -2.83 -7.29
N ASN A 129 1.40 -2.29 -8.05
CA ASN A 129 1.65 -1.06 -8.81
C ASN A 129 1.82 0.18 -7.91
N ARG A 130 1.14 0.23 -6.75
CA ARG A 130 1.25 1.34 -5.80
C ARG A 130 2.41 1.18 -4.82
N MET A 131 2.61 -0.03 -4.29
CA MET A 131 3.58 -0.27 -3.21
C MET A 131 4.94 -0.81 -3.68
N GLY A 132 5.03 -1.30 -4.94
CA GLY A 132 6.27 -1.85 -5.50
C GLY A 132 6.45 -3.34 -5.24
N THR A 133 7.64 -3.83 -5.61
CA THR A 133 7.94 -5.27 -5.71
C THR A 133 8.18 -5.96 -4.38
N ILE A 134 8.70 -5.23 -3.39
CA ILE A 134 9.22 -5.81 -2.14
C ILE A 134 8.33 -5.57 -0.91
N PHE A 135 7.34 -4.68 -0.99
CA PHE A 135 6.54 -4.23 0.16
C PHE A 135 5.92 -5.40 0.94
N VAL A 136 5.26 -6.33 0.24
CA VAL A 136 4.58 -7.46 0.88
C VAL A 136 5.56 -8.38 1.57
N MET A 137 6.71 -8.65 0.95
CA MET A 137 7.76 -9.47 1.54
C MET A 137 8.36 -8.78 2.78
N GLN A 138 8.72 -7.49 2.68
CA GLN A 138 9.30 -6.75 3.81
C GLN A 138 8.36 -6.73 5.01
N LEU A 139 7.09 -6.37 4.79
CA LEU A 139 6.12 -6.32 5.89
C LEU A 139 5.81 -7.71 6.46
N GLY A 140 5.81 -8.75 5.63
CA GLY A 140 5.72 -10.13 6.07
C GLY A 140 6.93 -10.54 6.92
N ASP A 141 8.15 -10.21 6.50
CA ASP A 141 9.38 -10.49 7.25
C ASP A 141 9.42 -9.75 8.61
N GLU A 142 8.95 -8.50 8.64
CA GLU A 142 8.90 -7.67 9.85
C GLU A 142 7.88 -8.18 10.88
N THR A 143 6.76 -8.75 10.44
CA THR A 143 5.59 -8.99 11.30
C THR A 143 5.21 -10.46 11.45
N GLY A 144 5.73 -11.33 10.59
CA GLY A 144 5.29 -12.73 10.48
C GLY A 144 3.93 -12.90 9.78
N ALA A 145 3.33 -11.84 9.26
CA ALA A 145 2.05 -11.90 8.58
C ALA A 145 2.15 -12.57 7.20
N SER A 146 1.12 -13.31 6.83
CA SER A 146 1.04 -13.91 5.50
C SER A 146 0.82 -12.82 4.41
N PRO A 147 1.22 -13.09 3.15
CA PRO A 147 0.99 -12.14 2.06
C PRO A 147 -0.48 -11.73 1.89
N ALA A 148 -1.42 -12.63 2.14
CA ALA A 148 -2.85 -12.34 2.08
C ALA A 148 -3.29 -11.40 3.22
N GLN A 149 -2.75 -11.57 4.44
CA GLN A 149 -3.01 -10.67 5.55
C GLN A 149 -2.44 -9.27 5.28
N VAL A 150 -1.23 -9.18 4.74
CA VAL A 150 -0.65 -7.90 4.33
C VAL A 150 -1.53 -7.23 3.26
N ALA A 151 -2.00 -7.98 2.26
CA ALA A 151 -2.85 -7.45 1.20
C ALA A 151 -4.21 -6.95 1.74
N GLY A 152 -4.83 -7.67 2.68
CA GLY A 152 -6.08 -7.26 3.33
C GLY A 152 -5.91 -5.99 4.17
N ALA A 153 -4.85 -5.92 4.98
CA ALA A 153 -4.54 -4.73 5.77
C ALA A 153 -4.21 -3.52 4.89
N TRP A 154 -3.46 -3.72 3.80
CA TRP A 154 -3.20 -2.67 2.82
C TRP A 154 -4.48 -2.16 2.15
N TYR A 155 -5.39 -3.06 1.78
CA TYR A 155 -6.66 -2.68 1.17
C TYR A 155 -7.52 -1.86 2.15
N ALA A 156 -7.54 -2.25 3.43
CA ALA A 156 -8.20 -1.47 4.48
C ALA A 156 -7.56 -0.08 4.65
N ALA A 157 -6.23 0.01 4.76
CA ALA A 157 -5.50 1.27 4.88
C ALA A 157 -5.75 2.20 3.69
N SER A 158 -5.69 1.65 2.47
CA SER A 158 -5.99 2.38 1.23
C SER A 158 -7.43 2.91 1.22
N SER A 159 -8.38 2.13 1.74
CA SER A 159 -9.79 2.54 1.84
C SER A 159 -10.01 3.61 2.90
N VAL A 160 -9.33 3.54 4.05
CA VAL A 160 -9.40 4.55 5.13
C VAL A 160 -8.84 5.89 4.65
N LEU A 161 -7.70 5.88 3.96
CA LEU A 161 -7.01 7.06 3.43
C LEU A 161 -7.65 7.64 2.16
N ASP A 162 -8.58 6.92 1.53
CA ASP A 162 -9.02 7.20 0.15
C ASP A 162 -7.82 7.31 -0.82
N ALA A 163 -6.88 6.37 -0.68
CA ALA A 163 -5.58 6.44 -1.32
C ALA A 163 -5.67 6.50 -2.86
N GLU A 164 -6.67 5.85 -3.47
CA GLU A 164 -6.84 5.90 -4.94
C GLU A 164 -7.18 7.33 -5.43
N ALA A 165 -7.96 8.09 -4.67
CA ALA A 165 -8.22 9.49 -4.98
C ALA A 165 -6.93 10.32 -4.87
N LEU A 166 -6.14 10.13 -3.83
CA LEU A 166 -4.85 10.81 -3.66
C LEU A 166 -3.86 10.47 -4.79
N TRP A 167 -3.80 9.20 -5.20
CA TRP A 167 -3.00 8.80 -6.36
C TRP A 167 -3.47 9.47 -7.64
N HIS A 168 -4.79 9.52 -7.87
CA HIS A 168 -5.36 10.21 -9.02
C HIS A 168 -5.03 11.70 -9.03
N ASP A 169 -5.10 12.35 -7.86
CA ASP A 169 -4.73 13.76 -7.72
C ASP A 169 -3.26 14.01 -8.08
N VAL A 170 -2.32 13.15 -7.62
CA VAL A 170 -0.90 13.24 -8.03
C VAL A 170 -0.73 12.99 -9.52
N GLU A 171 -1.45 12.04 -10.09
CA GLU A 171 -1.42 11.72 -11.52
C GLU A 171 -1.96 12.87 -12.37
N SER A 172 -2.93 13.63 -11.85
CA SER A 172 -3.47 14.82 -12.52
C SER A 172 -2.47 15.98 -12.63
N LEU A 173 -1.38 15.93 -11.86
CA LEU A 173 -0.27 16.88 -11.93
C LEU A 173 0.73 16.56 -13.06
N ASP A 174 0.50 15.49 -13.82
CA ASP A 174 1.35 15.13 -14.95
C ASP A 174 1.48 16.32 -15.93
N LEU A 175 2.71 16.62 -16.34
CA LEU A 175 3.07 17.80 -17.13
C LEU A 175 2.84 19.17 -16.45
N LEU A 176 2.29 19.24 -15.24
CA LEU A 176 2.10 20.49 -14.49
C LEU A 176 3.23 20.75 -13.49
N VAL A 177 3.88 19.68 -13.01
CA VAL A 177 5.04 19.72 -12.11
C VAL A 177 6.21 18.96 -12.74
N ASP A 178 7.43 19.21 -12.29
CA ASP A 178 8.58 18.44 -12.75
C ASP A 178 8.53 16.99 -12.24
N ALA A 179 9.19 16.09 -12.98
CA ALA A 179 9.15 14.66 -12.69
C ALA A 179 9.71 14.31 -11.30
N GLY A 180 10.70 15.05 -10.80
CA GLY A 180 11.28 14.84 -9.46
C GLY A 180 10.25 15.14 -8.37
N SER A 181 9.54 16.25 -8.47
CA SER A 181 8.44 16.63 -7.57
C SER A 181 7.32 15.58 -7.59
N GLN A 182 6.93 15.12 -8.77
CA GLN A 182 5.90 14.10 -8.88
C GLN A 182 6.34 12.76 -8.26
N ILE A 183 7.57 12.32 -8.47
CA ILE A 183 8.17 11.13 -7.84
C ILE A 183 8.19 11.29 -6.30
N ALA A 184 8.55 12.47 -5.79
CA ALA A 184 8.55 12.72 -4.35
C ALA A 184 7.15 12.60 -3.74
N LEU A 185 6.11 13.16 -4.39
CA LEU A 185 4.72 13.04 -3.96
C LEU A 185 4.25 11.58 -3.97
N MET A 186 4.51 10.84 -5.04
CA MET A 186 4.17 9.41 -5.13
C MET A 186 4.89 8.58 -4.06
N THR A 187 6.16 8.88 -3.80
CA THR A 187 6.93 8.23 -2.73
C THR A 187 6.33 8.52 -1.37
N GLY A 188 5.95 9.77 -1.10
CA GLY A 188 5.29 10.16 0.14
C GLY A 188 3.96 9.43 0.36
N LEU A 189 3.13 9.30 -0.68
CA LEU A 189 1.88 8.52 -0.61
C LEU A 189 2.15 7.04 -0.34
N ARG A 190 3.19 6.46 -0.95
CA ARG A 190 3.63 5.08 -0.70
C ARG A 190 4.01 4.89 0.76
N VAL A 191 4.81 5.79 1.32
CA VAL A 191 5.23 5.75 2.73
C VAL A 191 4.03 5.88 3.66
N MET A 192 3.17 6.88 3.46
CA MET A 192 1.96 7.08 4.25
C MET A 192 1.05 5.84 4.26
N THR A 193 0.83 5.25 3.09
CA THR A 193 0.00 4.03 2.95
C THR A 193 0.67 2.83 3.64
N ALA A 194 2.01 2.71 3.57
CA ALA A 194 2.75 1.66 4.25
C ALA A 194 2.64 1.78 5.78
N GLU A 195 2.78 2.98 6.32
CA GLU A 195 2.64 3.27 7.74
C GLU A 195 1.22 2.97 8.23
N ALA A 196 0.19 3.42 7.52
CA ALA A 196 -1.20 3.10 7.80
C ALA A 196 -1.47 1.57 7.76
N THR A 197 -0.87 0.87 6.80
CA THR A 197 -0.97 -0.59 6.71
C THR A 197 -0.39 -1.28 7.95
N ARG A 198 0.78 -0.81 8.44
CA ARG A 198 1.38 -1.32 9.68
C ARG A 198 0.47 -1.14 10.89
N GLN A 199 -0.24 -0.02 10.97
CA GLN A 199 -1.18 0.24 12.07
C GLN A 199 -2.40 -0.69 12.05
N LEU A 200 -2.87 -1.09 10.86
CA LEU A 200 -4.05 -1.95 10.72
C LEU A 200 -3.73 -3.44 10.71
N LEU A 201 -2.51 -3.83 10.36
CA LEU A 201 -2.13 -5.24 10.19
C LEU A 201 -2.37 -6.09 11.44
N PRO A 202 -2.03 -5.67 12.69
CA PRO A 202 -2.31 -6.45 13.89
C PRO A 202 -3.81 -6.71 14.09
N GLN A 203 -4.66 -5.75 13.71
CA GLN A 203 -6.12 -5.90 13.81
C GLN A 203 -6.63 -6.93 12.81
N HIS A 204 -6.11 -6.91 11.59
CA HIS A 204 -6.49 -7.86 10.56
C HIS A 204 -6.00 -9.27 10.86
N VAL A 205 -4.77 -9.42 11.35
CA VAL A 205 -4.22 -10.69 11.85
C VAL A 205 -5.04 -11.24 13.00
N GLY A 206 -5.54 -10.36 13.88
CA GLY A 206 -6.46 -10.68 14.99
C GLY A 206 -7.90 -11.00 14.56
N GLY A 207 -8.20 -11.05 13.25
CA GLY A 207 -9.49 -11.46 12.70
C GLY A 207 -10.49 -10.32 12.44
N ALA A 208 -10.08 -9.05 12.55
CA ALA A 208 -10.95 -7.94 12.16
C ALA A 208 -11.19 -7.94 10.64
N SER A 209 -12.45 -7.79 10.21
CA SER A 209 -12.78 -7.61 8.79
C SER A 209 -12.33 -6.25 8.28
N ILE A 210 -12.12 -6.16 6.97
CA ILE A 210 -11.72 -4.90 6.32
C ILE A 210 -12.80 -3.82 6.53
N ALA A 211 -14.09 -4.17 6.34
CA ALA A 211 -15.19 -3.25 6.56
C ALA A 211 -15.20 -2.68 7.99
N ARG A 212 -14.95 -3.52 9.00
CA ARG A 212 -14.86 -3.08 10.38
C ARG A 212 -13.69 -2.12 10.59
N MET A 213 -12.50 -2.46 10.08
CA MET A 213 -11.35 -1.57 10.18
C MET A 213 -11.63 -0.22 9.52
N VAL A 214 -12.21 -0.22 8.32
CA VAL A 214 -12.59 1.03 7.65
C VAL A 214 -13.59 1.84 8.49
N ALA A 215 -14.62 1.21 9.05
CA ALA A 215 -15.59 1.89 9.90
C ALA A 215 -14.97 2.49 11.17
N ASP A 216 -14.05 1.76 11.80
CA ASP A 216 -13.44 2.17 13.07
C ASP A 216 -12.45 3.33 12.91
N TYR A 217 -11.74 3.43 11.77
CA TYR A 217 -10.62 4.37 11.61
C TYR A 217 -10.92 5.56 10.70
N ARG A 218 -11.84 5.39 9.73
CA ARG A 218 -12.07 6.39 8.68
C ARG A 218 -12.45 7.77 9.23
N ALA A 219 -13.30 7.84 10.24
CA ALA A 219 -13.78 9.12 10.78
C ALA A 219 -12.63 9.96 11.34
N ALA A 220 -11.77 9.38 12.19
CA ALA A 220 -10.63 10.07 12.79
C ALA A 220 -9.58 10.49 11.74
N VAL A 221 -9.29 9.60 10.78
CA VAL A 221 -8.29 9.87 9.74
C VAL A 221 -8.78 10.93 8.77
N VAL A 222 -10.04 10.87 8.33
CA VAL A 222 -10.62 11.88 7.43
C VAL A 222 -10.68 13.24 8.12
N ASP A 223 -11.07 13.31 9.41
CA ASP A 223 -11.06 14.55 10.17
C ASP A 223 -9.66 15.19 10.23
N SER A 224 -8.62 14.38 10.48
CA SER A 224 -7.23 14.84 10.42
C SER A 224 -6.84 15.34 9.02
N MET A 225 -7.16 14.59 7.97
CA MET A 225 -6.88 14.99 6.59
C MET A 225 -7.62 16.27 6.19
N ASP A 226 -8.87 16.44 6.62
CA ASP A 226 -9.68 17.61 6.29
C ASP A 226 -9.18 18.88 6.98
N ARG A 227 -8.66 18.77 8.22
CA ARG A 227 -7.96 19.89 8.88
C ARG A 227 -6.74 20.35 8.07
N ILE A 228 -5.93 19.42 7.58
CA ILE A 228 -4.76 19.72 6.76
C ILE A 228 -5.19 20.35 5.41
N ARG A 229 -6.21 19.80 4.77
CA ARG A 229 -6.78 20.32 3.51
C ARG A 229 -7.30 21.74 3.64
N ALA A 230 -7.91 22.08 4.77
CA ALA A 230 -8.47 23.43 5.01
C ALA A 230 -7.41 24.53 4.97
N GLY A 231 -6.15 24.21 5.27
CA GLY A 231 -5.01 25.14 5.22
C GLY A 231 -4.34 25.27 3.84
N SER A 232 -4.79 24.51 2.83
CA SER A 232 -4.11 24.39 1.54
C SER A 232 -5.10 24.42 0.37
N SER A 233 -4.63 24.69 -0.86
CA SER A 233 -5.47 24.66 -2.06
C SER A 233 -4.71 24.14 -3.28
N GLY A 234 -5.44 23.52 -4.22
CA GLY A 234 -4.87 23.00 -5.45
C GLY A 234 -3.81 21.92 -5.22
N ALA A 235 -2.73 21.94 -5.99
CA ALA A 235 -1.63 20.98 -5.89
C ALA A 235 -0.92 20.98 -4.51
N ALA A 236 -0.96 22.10 -3.78
CA ALA A 236 -0.35 22.20 -2.45
C ALA A 236 -1.04 21.33 -1.40
N VAL A 237 -2.28 20.90 -1.61
CA VAL A 237 -3.02 20.01 -0.71
C VAL A 237 -2.31 18.67 -0.55
N ILE A 238 -1.84 18.10 -1.65
CA ILE A 238 -1.18 16.78 -1.62
C ILE A 238 0.17 16.88 -0.91
N SER A 239 0.95 17.93 -1.19
CA SER A 239 2.21 18.18 -0.46
C SER A 239 1.96 18.34 1.03
N ALA A 240 0.96 19.13 1.43
CA ALA A 240 0.60 19.30 2.82
C ALA A 240 0.19 17.99 3.52
N LEU A 241 -0.60 17.12 2.86
CA LEU A 241 -0.97 15.81 3.41
C LEU A 241 0.26 14.90 3.59
N ILE A 242 1.20 14.92 2.63
CA ILE A 242 2.42 14.11 2.71
C ILE A 242 3.36 14.64 3.79
N GLU A 243 3.51 15.96 3.90
CA GLU A 243 4.32 16.59 4.95
C GLU A 243 3.74 16.31 6.35
N ALA A 244 2.42 16.35 6.48
CA ALA A 244 1.70 16.05 7.72
C ALA A 244 1.37 14.55 7.92
N ARG A 245 2.00 13.65 7.16
CA ARG A 245 1.70 12.21 7.23
C ARG A 245 1.81 11.63 8.65
N ALA A 246 2.73 12.14 9.46
CA ALA A 246 2.87 11.71 10.85
C ALA A 246 1.61 12.01 11.67
N GLU A 247 0.97 13.17 11.46
CA GLU A 247 -0.30 13.52 12.10
C GLU A 247 -1.44 12.59 11.63
N ILE A 248 -1.48 12.28 10.32
CA ILE A 248 -2.48 11.35 9.77
C ILE A 248 -2.27 9.95 10.37
N VAL A 249 -1.04 9.46 10.47
CA VAL A 249 -0.72 8.15 11.06
C VAL A 249 -1.02 8.15 12.57
N ALA A 250 -0.77 9.25 13.28
CA ALA A 250 -1.13 9.39 14.69
C ALA A 250 -2.65 9.22 14.93
N ALA A 251 -3.50 9.57 13.95
CA ALA A 251 -4.93 9.30 14.05
C ALA A 251 -5.24 7.80 14.11
N PHE A 252 -4.48 6.95 13.39
CA PHE A 252 -4.59 5.48 13.52
C PHE A 252 -4.14 5.02 14.91
N GLU A 253 -3.04 5.54 15.41
CA GLU A 253 -2.51 5.20 16.74
C GLU A 253 -3.50 5.59 17.85
N LEU A 254 -4.11 6.76 17.74
CA LEU A 254 -5.12 7.22 18.66
C LEU A 254 -6.34 6.27 18.72
N VAL A 255 -6.83 5.81 17.57
CA VAL A 255 -7.91 4.82 17.50
C VAL A 255 -7.45 3.49 18.10
N ASN A 256 -6.23 3.03 17.82
CA ASN A 256 -5.66 1.82 18.42
C ASN A 256 -5.62 1.92 19.95
N LEU A 257 -5.17 3.06 20.48
CA LEU A 257 -5.09 3.31 21.92
C LEU A 257 -6.49 3.35 22.56
N ALA A 258 -7.44 4.05 21.96
CA ALA A 258 -8.81 4.14 22.43
C ALA A 258 -9.44 2.74 22.55
N ARG A 259 -9.21 1.88 21.57
CA ARG A 259 -9.68 0.49 21.57
C ARG A 259 -9.00 -0.36 22.65
N ALA A 260 -7.68 -0.24 22.77
CA ALA A 260 -6.91 -1.00 23.76
C ALA A 260 -7.32 -0.65 25.20
N CYS A 261 -7.63 0.63 25.45
CA CYS A 261 -8.07 1.12 26.76
C CYS A 261 -9.59 0.97 27.01
N ALA A 262 -10.36 0.62 25.98
CA ALA A 262 -11.83 0.60 26.00
C ALA A 262 -12.46 1.95 26.40
N TYR A 263 -11.84 3.07 25.99
CA TYR A 263 -12.34 4.43 26.21
C TYR A 263 -12.83 5.07 24.92
N PRO A 264 -13.80 6.02 24.99
CA PRO A 264 -14.19 6.83 23.85
C PRO A 264 -13.01 7.61 23.28
N LEU A 265 -12.94 7.71 21.94
CA LEU A 265 -11.84 8.35 21.22
C LEU A 265 -11.58 9.79 21.67
N ASP A 266 -12.66 10.57 21.86
CA ASP A 266 -12.59 11.96 22.31
C ASP A 266 -12.02 12.12 23.72
N GLN A 267 -12.22 11.14 24.60
CA GLN A 267 -11.64 11.15 25.95
C GLN A 267 -10.14 10.85 25.88
N VAL A 268 -9.72 9.90 25.08
CA VAL A 268 -8.30 9.57 24.88
C VAL A 268 -7.57 10.73 24.22
N ALA A 269 -8.16 11.36 23.21
CA ALA A 269 -7.59 12.53 22.56
C ALA A 269 -7.39 13.70 23.55
N ARG A 270 -8.39 14.01 24.37
CA ARG A 270 -8.27 15.05 25.42
C ARG A 270 -7.21 14.72 26.45
N ALA A 271 -7.13 13.47 26.89
CA ALA A 271 -6.12 13.05 27.86
C ALA A 271 -4.71 13.21 27.34
N LEU A 272 -4.46 12.85 26.06
CA LEU A 272 -3.15 13.01 25.42
C LEU A 272 -2.81 14.48 25.20
N SER A 273 -3.75 15.31 24.73
CA SER A 273 -3.52 16.76 24.59
C SER A 273 -3.19 17.42 25.92
N GLY A 274 -3.93 17.11 26.99
CA GLY A 274 -3.62 17.63 28.31
C GLY A 274 -2.28 17.13 28.86
N LEU A 275 -1.86 15.92 28.55
CA LEU A 275 -0.54 15.39 28.91
C LEU A 275 0.57 16.10 28.13
N ALA A 276 0.37 16.34 26.83
CA ALA A 276 1.33 17.05 25.97
C ALA A 276 1.54 18.49 26.44
N GLU A 277 0.46 19.22 26.79
CA GLU A 277 0.53 20.56 27.37
C GLU A 277 1.27 20.57 28.71
N HIS A 278 1.02 19.55 29.56
CA HIS A 278 1.66 19.46 30.87
C HIS A 278 3.16 19.14 30.78
N LEU A 279 3.60 18.46 29.73
CA LEU A 279 4.98 18.04 29.52
C LEU A 279 5.75 18.95 28.54
N ASP A 280 5.18 20.08 28.10
CA ASP A 280 5.76 20.97 27.07
C ASP A 280 6.14 20.22 25.76
N LEU A 281 5.39 19.20 25.39
CA LEU A 281 5.61 18.43 24.17
C LEU A 281 4.78 19.03 23.04
N ASN A 282 5.46 19.49 21.98
CA ASN A 282 4.79 19.86 20.73
C ASN A 282 4.51 18.58 19.92
N TRP A 283 3.23 18.25 19.76
CA TRP A 283 2.76 17.16 18.89
C TRP A 283 2.30 17.74 17.56
#